data_96dedb0a9004f521521ed622444bf1d0
#
_entry.id   96dedb0a9004f521521ed622444bf1d0
#
_cell.length_a   1.000
_cell.length_b   1.000
_cell.length_c   1.000
_cell.angle_alpha   90.00
_cell.angle_beta   90.00
_cell.angle_gamma   90.00
#
_symmetry.space_group_name_H-M   'P 1'
#
loop_
_entity.id
_entity.type
_entity.pdbx_description
1 polymer ?
#
loop_
_entity_poly.entity_id
_entity_poly.type
_entity_poly.pdbx_seq_one_letter_code
_entity_poly.pdbx_strand_id
1 'polypeptide(L)'
;MTLHDVTATVPEIGIAMIGSGLMAKSHTMGYRNVESVYGSTPFRPRFAVLADASEDLARRGAESLGYARYTTNWRDALTDPDIDIVDIVTPNFLH
;
A
#
# COMPACT_ATOMS: atom_id res chain seq x y z
N MET A 1 1.58 -32.38 17.24
CA MET A 1 1.82 -31.27 16.29
C MET A 1 1.96 -29.96 17.06
N THR A 2 3.01 -29.24 16.76
CA THR A 2 3.17 -27.91 17.36
C THR A 2 2.25 -26.93 16.66
N LEU A 3 1.49 -26.18 17.46
CA LEU A 3 0.64 -25.16 16.93
C LEU A 3 1.47 -23.91 16.60
N HIS A 4 1.42 -23.49 15.37
CA HIS A 4 2.13 -22.29 14.94
C HIS A 4 1.18 -21.13 14.81
N ASP A 5 1.58 -19.99 15.34
CA ASP A 5 0.86 -18.73 15.13
C ASP A 5 1.29 -18.16 13.79
N VAL A 6 0.51 -18.43 12.75
CA VAL A 6 0.83 -17.95 11.42
C VAL A 6 0.86 -16.42 11.32
N THR A 7 0.11 -15.73 12.18
CA THR A 7 0.12 -14.27 12.14
C THR A 7 1.43 -13.70 12.67
N ALA A 8 2.07 -14.40 13.61
CA ALA A 8 3.35 -13.98 14.16
C ALA A 8 4.52 -14.30 13.22
N THR A 9 4.35 -15.29 12.33
CA THR A 9 5.42 -15.75 11.44
C THR A 9 5.38 -15.12 10.05
N VAL A 10 4.27 -14.48 9.68
CA VAL A 10 4.13 -13.85 8.37
C VAL A 10 4.63 -12.40 8.44
N PRO A 11 5.69 -12.06 7.68
CA PRO A 11 6.20 -10.69 7.70
C PRO A 11 5.23 -9.73 7.03
N GLU A 12 5.23 -8.49 7.52
CA GLU A 12 4.49 -7.42 6.88
C GLU A 12 5.35 -6.74 5.83
N ILE A 13 4.74 -6.43 4.69
CA ILE A 13 5.38 -5.68 3.61
C ILE A 13 4.70 -4.33 3.52
N GLY A 14 5.44 -3.27 3.79
CA GLY A 14 4.91 -1.91 3.75
C GLY A 14 4.78 -1.40 2.33
N ILE A 15 3.60 -0.92 1.98
CA ILE A 15 3.29 -0.43 0.64
C ILE A 15 3.08 1.06 0.66
N ALA A 16 3.76 1.75 -0.26
CA ALA A 16 3.51 3.14 -0.57
C ALA A 16 2.84 3.22 -1.93
N MET A 17 1.68 3.87 -1.99
CA MET A 17 0.95 4.09 -3.23
C MET A 17 1.15 5.51 -3.70
N ILE A 18 1.66 5.69 -4.89
CA ILE A 18 1.85 7.01 -5.49
C ILE A 18 0.74 7.24 -6.51
N GLY A 19 -0.23 8.04 -6.14
CA GLY A 19 -1.45 8.28 -6.91
C GLY A 19 -2.68 7.76 -6.17
N SER A 20 -3.84 8.33 -6.46
CA SER A 20 -5.09 8.00 -5.75
C SER A 20 -6.26 7.65 -6.67
N GLY A 21 -6.02 7.55 -7.97
CA GLY A 21 -7.09 7.30 -8.94
C GLY A 21 -7.52 5.84 -9.02
N LEU A 22 -8.17 5.49 -10.12
CA LEU A 22 -8.74 4.16 -10.32
C LEU A 22 -7.69 3.05 -10.23
N MET A 23 -6.51 3.27 -10.77
CA MET A 23 -5.45 2.25 -10.71
C MET A 23 -4.96 2.02 -9.30
N ALA A 24 -4.89 3.08 -8.48
CA ALA A 24 -4.54 2.94 -7.07
C ALA A 24 -5.57 2.08 -6.35
N LYS A 25 -6.84 2.32 -6.64
CA LYS A 25 -7.93 1.53 -6.07
C LYS A 25 -7.82 0.06 -6.49
N SER A 26 -7.60 -0.19 -7.78
CA SER A 26 -7.50 -1.56 -8.30
C SER A 26 -6.31 -2.29 -7.71
N HIS A 27 -5.15 -1.65 -7.65
CA HIS A 27 -3.96 -2.27 -7.08
C HIS A 27 -4.12 -2.53 -5.58
N THR A 28 -4.68 -1.59 -4.85
CA THR A 28 -4.92 -1.76 -3.41
C THR A 28 -5.85 -2.94 -3.14
N MET A 29 -6.92 -3.06 -3.93
CA MET A 29 -7.83 -4.18 -3.80
C MET A 29 -7.15 -5.50 -4.15
N GLY A 30 -6.26 -5.49 -5.14
CA GLY A 30 -5.46 -6.66 -5.48
C GLY A 30 -4.59 -7.12 -4.32
N TYR A 31 -3.91 -6.20 -3.66
CA TYR A 31 -3.10 -6.53 -2.48
C TYR A 31 -3.96 -7.12 -1.36
N ARG A 32 -5.13 -6.53 -1.10
CA ARG A 32 -6.01 -7.02 -0.04
C ARG A 32 -6.56 -8.41 -0.31
N ASN A 33 -6.77 -8.73 -1.58
CA ASN A 33 -7.45 -9.97 -1.97
C ASN A 33 -6.49 -11.11 -2.30
N VAL A 34 -5.20 -10.88 -2.29
CA VAL A 34 -4.21 -11.92 -2.62
C VAL A 34 -4.42 -13.16 -1.75
N GLU A 35 -4.56 -12.97 -0.46
CA GLU A 35 -4.73 -14.09 0.46
C GLU A 35 -6.04 -14.82 0.22
N SER A 36 -7.11 -14.09 -0.07
CA SER A 36 -8.42 -14.70 -0.37
C SER A 36 -8.41 -15.53 -1.64
N VAL A 37 -7.66 -15.09 -2.65
CA VAL A 37 -7.63 -15.73 -3.96
C VAL A 37 -6.70 -16.94 -3.97
N TYR A 38 -5.53 -16.79 -3.37
CA TYR A 38 -4.46 -17.80 -3.47
C TYR A 38 -4.25 -18.60 -2.19
N GLY A 39 -5.04 -18.34 -1.15
CA GLY A 39 -4.87 -19.00 0.13
C GLY A 39 -3.80 -18.30 0.97
N SER A 40 -2.85 -19.06 1.49
CA SER A 40 -1.79 -18.46 2.29
C SER A 40 -0.79 -17.73 1.41
N THR A 41 -0.29 -16.59 1.89
CA THR A 41 0.75 -15.81 1.22
C THR A 41 1.97 -15.73 2.13
N PRO A 42 3.18 -15.53 1.55
CA PRO A 42 4.39 -15.42 2.38
C PRO A 42 4.50 -14.09 3.12
N PHE A 43 3.58 -13.13 2.90
CA PHE A 43 3.63 -11.84 3.55
C PHE A 43 2.23 -11.27 3.68
N ARG A 44 2.10 -10.23 4.52
CA ARG A 44 0.89 -9.44 4.66
C ARG A 44 1.16 -8.03 4.17
N PRO A 45 0.33 -7.51 3.27
CA PRO A 45 0.48 -6.10 2.87
C PRO A 45 0.07 -5.18 4.02
N ARG A 46 0.89 -4.17 4.26
CA ARG A 46 0.59 -3.09 5.20
C ARG A 46 0.48 -1.81 4.39
N PHE A 47 -0.70 -1.20 4.37
CA PHE A 47 -0.97 -0.01 3.58
C PHE A 47 -0.47 1.21 4.35
N ALA A 48 0.79 1.56 4.11
CA ALA A 48 1.50 2.50 4.96
C ALA A 48 1.24 3.96 4.59
N VAL A 49 1.41 4.33 3.34
CA VAL A 49 1.29 5.72 2.92
C VAL A 49 0.76 5.83 1.51
N LEU A 50 -0.09 6.83 1.27
CA LEU A 50 -0.55 7.19 -0.07
C LEU A 50 -0.12 8.61 -0.36
N ALA A 51 0.50 8.83 -1.52
CA ALA A 51 0.94 10.12 -1.96
C ALA A 51 0.15 10.58 -3.18
N ASP A 52 -0.20 11.86 -3.21
CA ASP A 52 -0.79 12.47 -4.40
C ASP A 52 -0.39 13.95 -4.43
N ALA A 53 -0.56 14.59 -5.56
CA ALA A 53 -0.14 15.98 -5.76
C ALA A 53 -0.92 16.98 -4.89
N SER A 54 -2.15 16.66 -4.57
CA SER A 54 -3.04 17.52 -3.78
C SER A 54 -3.24 16.91 -2.39
N GLU A 55 -3.21 17.74 -1.35
CA GLU A 55 -3.48 17.27 0.01
C GLU A 55 -4.86 16.63 0.12
N ASP A 56 -5.86 17.24 -0.52
CA ASP A 56 -7.21 16.71 -0.49
C ASP A 56 -7.30 15.35 -1.15
N LEU A 57 -6.68 15.18 -2.32
CA LEU A 57 -6.65 13.88 -3.00
C LEU A 57 -5.89 12.84 -2.21
N ALA A 58 -4.76 13.22 -1.63
CA ALA A 58 -3.95 12.29 -0.84
C ALA A 58 -4.71 11.82 0.40
N ARG A 59 -5.30 12.75 1.13
CA ARG A 59 -6.06 12.42 2.34
C ARG A 59 -7.27 11.55 2.03
N ARG A 60 -8.06 11.94 1.05
CA ARG A 60 -9.28 11.20 0.69
C ARG A 60 -8.95 9.82 0.14
N GLY A 61 -7.88 9.73 -0.63
CA GLY A 61 -7.39 8.45 -1.12
C GLY A 61 -6.98 7.54 0.02
N ALA A 62 -6.19 8.07 0.96
CA ALA A 62 -5.75 7.29 2.11
C ALA A 62 -6.93 6.82 2.96
N GLU A 63 -7.88 7.70 3.21
CA GLU A 63 -9.07 7.35 4.00
C GLU A 63 -9.92 6.28 3.31
N SER A 64 -10.18 6.44 2.01
CA SER A 64 -11.05 5.52 1.31
C SER A 64 -10.38 4.18 1.00
N LEU A 65 -9.07 4.15 0.80
CA LEU A 65 -8.35 2.92 0.48
C LEU A 65 -7.68 2.26 1.69
N GLY A 66 -7.69 2.93 2.85
CA GLY A 66 -7.20 2.34 4.08
C GLY A 66 -5.70 2.45 4.30
N TYR A 67 -5.06 3.49 3.77
CA TYR A 67 -3.66 3.78 4.06
C TYR A 67 -3.54 4.51 5.39
N ALA A 68 -2.51 4.18 6.15
CA ALA A 68 -2.33 4.74 7.50
C ALA A 68 -1.97 6.23 7.48
N ARG A 69 -1.24 6.65 6.45
CA ARG A 69 -0.77 8.04 6.32
C ARG A 69 -0.94 8.52 4.88
N TYR A 70 -0.86 9.81 4.69
CA TYR A 70 -0.83 10.40 3.35
C TYR A 70 0.22 11.49 3.29
N THR A 71 0.67 11.81 2.07
CA THR A 71 1.62 12.90 1.85
C THR A 71 1.41 13.50 0.46
N THR A 72 1.80 14.76 0.31
CA THR A 72 1.85 15.38 -1.01
C THR A 72 3.26 15.31 -1.61
N ASN A 73 4.22 14.80 -0.85
CA ASN A 73 5.59 14.66 -1.31
C ASN A 73 5.93 13.17 -1.46
N TRP A 74 5.92 12.69 -2.71
CA TRP A 74 6.19 11.29 -2.99
C TRP A 74 7.59 10.84 -2.51
N ARG A 75 8.52 11.78 -2.38
CA ARG A 75 9.86 11.46 -1.88
C ARG A 75 9.85 11.00 -0.44
N ASP A 76 8.89 11.46 0.36
CA ASP A 76 8.75 11.00 1.73
C ASP A 76 8.47 9.50 1.79
N ALA A 77 7.69 9.00 0.83
CA ALA A 77 7.42 7.57 0.74
C ALA A 77 8.68 6.76 0.41
N LEU A 78 9.54 7.30 -0.47
CA LEU A 78 10.76 6.59 -0.87
C LEU A 78 11.81 6.52 0.23
N THR A 79 11.78 7.47 1.16
CA THR A 79 12.78 7.54 2.24
C THR A 79 12.28 6.93 3.55
N ASP A 80 11.04 6.51 3.61
CA ASP A 80 10.46 5.89 4.79
C ASP A 80 11.00 4.46 4.95
N PRO A 81 11.68 4.14 6.05
CA PRO A 81 12.28 2.81 6.25
C PRO A 81 11.23 1.70 6.37
N ASP A 82 9.97 2.05 6.62
CA ASP A 82 8.89 1.08 6.74
C ASP A 82 8.30 0.68 5.39
N ILE A 83 8.78 1.28 4.28
CA ILE A 83 8.27 0.98 2.96
C ILE A 83 9.16 -0.02 2.25
N ASP A 84 8.56 -1.09 1.79
CA ASP A 84 9.23 -2.17 1.04
C ASP A 84 8.88 -2.13 -0.44
N ILE A 85 7.66 -1.70 -0.77
CA ILE A 85 7.17 -1.64 -2.15
C ILE A 85 6.62 -0.26 -2.42
N VAL A 86 7.02 0.33 -3.54
CA VAL A 86 6.45 1.58 -4.03
C VAL A 86 5.70 1.29 -5.32
N ASP A 87 4.40 1.54 -5.31
CA ASP A 87 3.52 1.30 -6.45
C ASP A 87 3.13 2.64 -7.06
N ILE A 88 3.57 2.89 -8.29
CA ILE A 88 3.40 4.17 -8.96
C ILE A 88 2.31 4.06 -10.02
N VAL A 89 1.19 4.72 -9.78
CA VAL A 89 0.01 4.68 -10.64
C VAL A 89 -0.41 6.07 -11.13
N THR A 90 0.52 7.01 -11.12
CA THR A 90 0.29 8.35 -11.65
C THR A 90 0.29 8.33 -13.19
N PRO A 91 -0.20 9.40 -13.84
CA PRO A 91 -0.08 9.51 -15.31
C PRO A 91 1.36 9.34 -15.76
N ASN A 92 1.54 8.76 -16.94
CA ASN A 92 2.87 8.39 -17.44
C ASN A 92 3.88 9.53 -17.43
N PHE A 93 3.44 10.75 -17.67
CA PHE A 93 4.36 11.90 -17.72
C PHE A 93 4.91 12.27 -16.33
N LEU A 94 4.37 11.69 -15.26
CA LEU A 94 4.83 11.93 -13.90
C LEU A 94 5.78 10.85 -13.39
N HIS A 95 5.95 9.80 -14.12
CA HIS A 95 6.87 8.74 -13.76
C HIS A 95 8.34 9.17 -14.05
#